data_48d5f0a2cf328e24e1f621f85bd4c515
#
_entry.id   48d5f0a2cf328e24e1f621f85bd4c515
#
_cell.length_a   1.000
_cell.length_b   1.000
_cell.length_c   1.000
_cell.angle_alpha   90.00
_cell.angle_beta   90.00
_cell.angle_gamma   90.00
#
_symmetry.space_group_name_H-M   'P 1'
#
loop_
_entity.id
_entity.type
_entity.pdbx_description
1 polymer ?
#
loop_
_entity_poly.entity_id
_entity_poly.type
_entity_poly.pdbx_seq_one_letter_code
_entity_poly.pdbx_strand_id
1 'polypeptide(L)'
;MEPTTQSPPAAPPDQTETRNKPLPATERDFRTPSRTASSGFRIAVIIAVVVLLVVGFFVYRYLSSYEDTDDAQVDGYINSISARVSGHVTKLAVQDYQYVQAGQLLVEMDPSDYQVAYNQARADYQDAQAAASAAGVNVPITSVNTTSQVSSTMADVTSARAGIALARQQLDAARAQRDEAEANDVKAQNDLLRYRQLVDKQEISQQQYDQATAAAKASAASVVAAHAMADAAQSQVTQAQGKLVQAEANYSYAQTAPRQMQIIRSRAESAVAQVMQKKAALDQAQLNLQYTKITAPVAGIVSDRTVEVGQNVAPGQELMKVIPLNDIWITANFKETQLREMKVGQPVTIEVDAYGRKYKGKVNSIAGASGARFSLLPPENATGNYVKVVQRIPVKIVLDPGENKDQLLRPGMSVEPKVWIRE
;
A
#
# COMPACT_ATOMS: atom_id res chain seq x y z
N MET A 1 22.35 -61.64 34.67
CA MET A 1 22.96 -61.79 36.00
C MET A 1 22.02 -61.16 37.01
N GLU A 2 21.23 -62.05 37.57
CA GLU A 2 20.46 -61.88 38.84
C GLU A 2 21.41 -61.85 40.03
N PRO A 3 20.93 -61.80 41.25
CA PRO A 3 19.92 -60.96 41.96
C PRO A 3 20.47 -60.53 43.36
N THR A 4 19.69 -59.87 44.18
CA THR A 4 19.57 -60.18 45.63
C THR A 4 18.63 -59.13 46.27
N THR A 5 17.42 -59.45 46.50
CA THR A 5 16.70 -59.90 47.71
C THR A 5 17.31 -59.42 49.02
N GLN A 6 16.54 -58.60 49.81
CA GLN A 6 16.35 -58.91 51.23
C GLN A 6 15.17 -58.09 51.80
N SER A 7 14.24 -58.83 52.36
CA SER A 7 13.07 -58.45 53.13
C SER A 7 13.38 -58.38 54.67
N PRO A 8 12.38 -58.06 55.50
CA PRO A 8 12.51 -57.29 56.75
C PRO A 8 12.61 -58.16 58.02
N PRO A 9 12.65 -57.58 59.18
CA PRO A 9 11.87 -58.21 60.27
C PRO A 9 11.17 -57.18 61.18
N ALA A 10 9.91 -57.35 61.51
CA ALA A 10 9.35 -58.09 62.67
C ALA A 10 9.24 -57.25 63.97
N ALA A 11 8.00 -57.02 64.33
CA ALA A 11 7.56 -56.74 65.72
C ALA A 11 7.61 -58.05 66.54
N PRO A 12 7.32 -58.16 67.85
CA PRO A 12 6.62 -57.45 68.90
C PRO A 12 7.33 -57.61 70.29
N PRO A 13 6.77 -57.76 71.50
CA PRO A 13 5.42 -57.99 71.99
C PRO A 13 4.96 -57.19 73.23
N ASP A 14 3.70 -57.26 73.43
CA ASP A 14 2.82 -57.23 74.57
C ASP A 14 3.41 -57.74 75.92
N GLN A 15 2.91 -57.18 77.02
CA GLN A 15 2.58 -57.83 78.31
C GLN A 15 2.25 -56.80 79.37
N THR A 16 1.05 -56.75 79.76
CA THR A 16 0.32 -57.38 80.93
C THR A 16 0.30 -56.56 82.19
N GLU A 17 -0.91 -56.33 82.60
CA GLU A 17 -1.52 -56.47 83.89
C GLU A 17 -0.71 -56.35 85.21
N THR A 18 -1.21 -55.50 86.13
CA THR A 18 -1.58 -55.85 87.52
C THR A 18 -2.28 -54.63 88.13
N ARG A 19 -3.52 -54.67 88.47
CA ARG A 19 -4.27 -55.12 89.66
C ARG A 19 -3.68 -54.64 91.00
N ASN A 20 -4.37 -53.71 91.66
CA ASN A 20 -4.98 -53.85 92.95
C ASN A 20 -5.35 -52.52 93.66
N LYS A 21 -6.54 -52.41 93.93
CA LYS A 21 -7.41 -52.36 95.13
C LYS A 21 -7.32 -51.11 96.05
N PRO A 22 -8.47 -50.81 96.64
CA PRO A 22 -8.85 -49.47 97.16
C PRO A 22 -8.74 -49.32 98.66
N LEU A 23 -8.77 -48.09 99.17
CA LEU A 23 -9.33 -47.71 100.48
C LEU A 23 -9.04 -46.21 100.74
N PRO A 24 -9.69 -45.55 101.70
CA PRO A 24 -11.16 -45.34 101.80
C PRO A 24 -11.50 -43.85 101.78
N ALA A 25 -12.82 -43.63 101.82
CA ALA A 25 -13.48 -42.33 101.83
C ALA A 25 -13.04 -41.47 103.07
N THR A 26 -12.82 -40.21 102.74
CA THR A 26 -13.04 -39.13 103.70
C THR A 26 -13.95 -38.11 103.05
N GLU A 27 -15.16 -38.10 103.58
CA GLU A 27 -16.12 -37.03 103.35
C GLU A 27 -15.50 -35.70 103.68
N ARG A 28 -15.39 -34.82 102.76
CA ARG A 28 -15.31 -33.38 102.98
C ARG A 28 -16.43 -32.68 102.24
N ASP A 29 -17.35 -32.28 103.02
CA ASP A 29 -18.41 -31.34 102.69
C ASP A 29 -17.83 -30.12 102.02
N PHE A 30 -18.03 -30.02 100.69
CA PHE A 30 -17.85 -28.76 99.99
C PHE A 30 -19.23 -28.16 99.67
N ARG A 31 -19.63 -27.27 100.56
CA ARG A 31 -20.69 -26.32 100.29
C ARG A 31 -20.32 -25.51 99.08
N THR A 32 -21.06 -25.71 98.00
CA THR A 32 -21.04 -24.83 96.85
C THR A 32 -21.57 -23.46 97.22
N PRO A 33 -20.81 -22.36 97.02
CA PRO A 33 -21.41 -21.04 97.13
C PRO A 33 -22.24 -20.81 95.86
N SER A 34 -23.56 -20.71 96.03
CA SER A 34 -24.42 -20.19 94.99
C SER A 34 -24.05 -18.76 94.68
N ARG A 35 -23.18 -18.56 93.64
CA ARG A 35 -23.01 -17.26 92.99
C ARG A 35 -24.27 -16.96 92.21
N THR A 36 -25.19 -16.27 92.81
CA THR A 36 -26.21 -15.49 92.06
C THR A 36 -25.43 -14.45 91.30
N ALA A 37 -25.18 -14.74 89.98
CA ALA A 37 -24.62 -13.75 89.03
C ALA A 37 -25.54 -12.52 89.07
N SER A 38 -25.01 -11.43 89.62
CA SER A 38 -25.73 -10.17 89.71
C SER A 38 -26.25 -9.80 88.33
N SER A 39 -27.46 -9.25 88.29
CA SER A 39 -28.10 -8.78 87.04
C SER A 39 -27.18 -7.94 86.14
N GLY A 40 -26.24 -7.17 86.71
CA GLY A 40 -25.20 -6.43 86.03
C GLY A 40 -24.21 -7.26 85.20
N PHE A 41 -23.82 -8.48 85.77
CA PHE A 41 -22.90 -9.36 85.03
C PHE A 41 -23.58 -9.97 83.76
N ARG A 42 -24.84 -10.34 83.88
CA ARG A 42 -25.63 -10.83 82.66
C ARG A 42 -25.81 -9.75 81.67
N ILE A 43 -26.05 -8.49 82.06
CA ILE A 43 -26.16 -7.35 81.18
C ILE A 43 -24.81 -7.06 80.49
N ALA A 44 -23.68 -7.06 81.27
CA ALA A 44 -22.34 -6.87 80.71
C ALA A 44 -21.98 -7.96 79.68
N VAL A 45 -22.33 -9.24 79.93
CA VAL A 45 -22.11 -10.33 78.96
C VAL A 45 -22.98 -10.16 77.73
N ILE A 46 -24.22 -9.72 77.83
CA ILE A 46 -25.11 -9.45 76.71
C ILE A 46 -24.52 -8.28 75.87
N ILE A 47 -24.09 -7.21 76.53
CA ILE A 47 -23.44 -6.06 75.79
C ILE A 47 -22.13 -6.52 75.10
N ALA A 48 -21.29 -7.31 75.72
CA ALA A 48 -20.09 -7.85 75.13
C ALA A 48 -20.39 -8.74 73.91
N VAL A 49 -21.42 -9.59 73.96
CA VAL A 49 -21.85 -10.43 72.83
C VAL A 49 -22.43 -9.56 71.70
N VAL A 50 -23.22 -8.52 72.01
CA VAL A 50 -23.74 -7.60 71.01
C VAL A 50 -22.60 -6.84 70.32
N VAL A 51 -21.64 -6.33 71.07
CA VAL A 51 -20.44 -5.66 70.51
C VAL A 51 -19.63 -6.61 69.63
N LEU A 52 -19.46 -7.86 70.04
CA LEU A 52 -18.78 -8.89 69.27
C LEU A 52 -19.52 -9.24 67.99
N LEU A 53 -20.87 -9.31 68.02
CA LEU A 53 -21.68 -9.50 66.84
C LEU A 53 -21.65 -8.31 65.89
N VAL A 54 -21.69 -7.08 66.42
CA VAL A 54 -21.56 -5.86 65.62
C VAL A 54 -20.17 -5.77 64.98
N VAL A 55 -19.10 -5.99 65.73
CA VAL A 55 -17.73 -6.04 65.17
C VAL A 55 -17.60 -7.17 64.13
N GLY A 56 -18.10 -8.36 64.44
CA GLY A 56 -18.12 -9.50 63.52
C GLY A 56 -18.90 -9.17 62.24
N PHE A 57 -20.07 -8.48 62.36
CA PHE A 57 -20.81 -8.02 61.20
C PHE A 57 -20.05 -7.00 60.35
N PHE A 58 -19.39 -6.01 60.95
CA PHE A 58 -18.58 -5.04 60.24
C PHE A 58 -17.37 -5.70 59.56
N VAL A 59 -16.68 -6.62 60.24
CA VAL A 59 -15.57 -7.39 59.70
C VAL A 59 -16.03 -8.25 58.51
N TYR A 60 -17.17 -8.96 58.68
CA TYR A 60 -17.75 -9.75 57.60
C TYR A 60 -18.12 -8.87 56.40
N ARG A 61 -18.75 -7.73 56.63
CA ARG A 61 -19.10 -6.77 55.58
C ARG A 61 -17.88 -6.23 54.86
N TYR A 62 -16.80 -5.93 55.58
CA TYR A 62 -15.55 -5.46 55.02
C TYR A 62 -14.88 -6.57 54.18
N LEU A 63 -14.75 -7.79 54.67
CA LEU A 63 -14.17 -8.92 53.94
C LEU A 63 -15.01 -9.35 52.75
N SER A 64 -16.31 -9.09 52.75
CA SER A 64 -17.22 -9.39 51.64
C SER A 64 -17.36 -8.23 50.65
N SER A 65 -16.68 -7.09 50.83
CA SER A 65 -16.74 -5.93 49.97
C SER A 65 -15.77 -5.93 48.80
N TYR A 66 -14.79 -6.82 48.80
CA TYR A 66 -13.78 -6.94 47.74
C TYR A 66 -13.49 -8.40 47.42
N GLU A 67 -13.01 -8.63 46.22
CA GLU A 67 -12.42 -9.89 45.78
C GLU A 67 -10.94 -9.65 45.44
N ASP A 68 -10.07 -10.54 45.88
CA ASP A 68 -8.64 -10.45 45.65
C ASP A 68 -8.10 -11.75 45.05
N THR A 69 -6.93 -11.65 44.41
CA THR A 69 -6.20 -12.80 43.88
C THR A 69 -4.71 -12.56 43.98
N ASP A 70 -4.00 -13.63 44.29
CA ASP A 70 -2.53 -13.73 44.30
C ASP A 70 -1.96 -14.13 42.92
N ASP A 71 -2.82 -14.54 42.02
CA ASP A 71 -2.44 -14.95 40.67
C ASP A 71 -2.66 -13.77 39.70
N ALA A 72 -1.85 -12.74 39.83
CA ALA A 72 -1.89 -11.57 38.97
C ALA A 72 -0.48 -11.04 38.71
N GLN A 73 -0.30 -10.56 37.50
CA GLN A 73 0.96 -9.97 37.03
C GLN A 73 0.75 -8.69 36.28
N VAL A 74 1.75 -7.84 36.32
CA VAL A 74 1.85 -6.70 35.39
C VAL A 74 2.13 -7.25 34.00
N ASP A 75 1.39 -6.80 33.02
CA ASP A 75 1.51 -7.18 31.61
C ASP A 75 1.70 -5.93 30.76
N GLY A 76 2.17 -6.08 29.53
CA GLY A 76 2.44 -4.95 28.65
C GLY A 76 2.81 -5.39 27.24
N TYR A 77 2.84 -4.43 26.31
CA TYR A 77 3.31 -4.70 24.96
C TYR A 77 4.83 -4.91 24.95
N ILE A 78 5.27 -5.90 24.21
CA ILE A 78 6.68 -6.15 23.93
C ILE A 78 6.88 -5.94 22.42
N ASN A 79 7.58 -4.85 22.05
CA ASN A 79 7.84 -4.53 20.66
C ASN A 79 9.18 -5.11 20.23
N SER A 80 9.15 -6.18 19.46
CA SER A 80 10.34 -6.77 18.85
C SER A 80 10.84 -5.89 17.70
N ILE A 81 12.09 -5.49 17.77
CA ILE A 81 12.77 -4.70 16.74
C ILE A 81 13.59 -5.66 15.89
N SER A 82 13.26 -5.74 14.60
CA SER A 82 13.95 -6.61 13.65
C SER A 82 14.56 -5.80 12.50
N ALA A 83 15.61 -6.35 11.91
CA ALA A 83 16.23 -5.80 10.71
C ALA A 83 15.26 -5.95 9.51
N ARG A 84 15.14 -4.91 8.68
CA ARG A 84 14.35 -4.95 7.43
C ARG A 84 15.21 -5.25 6.20
N VAL A 85 16.51 -5.00 6.32
CA VAL A 85 17.51 -5.26 5.28
C VAL A 85 18.69 -6.01 5.90
N SER A 86 19.46 -6.72 5.07
CA SER A 86 20.69 -7.37 5.51
C SER A 86 21.81 -6.35 5.65
N GLY A 87 22.77 -6.60 6.51
CA GLY A 87 23.94 -5.74 6.60
C GLY A 87 24.83 -6.05 7.78
N HIS A 88 25.97 -5.39 7.82
CA HIS A 88 26.94 -5.47 8.89
C HIS A 88 26.67 -4.36 9.91
N VAL A 89 26.58 -4.70 11.20
CA VAL A 89 26.34 -3.73 12.26
C VAL A 89 27.63 -2.99 12.56
N THR A 90 27.64 -1.69 12.30
CA THR A 90 28.81 -0.82 12.55
C THR A 90 28.75 -0.16 13.90
N LYS A 91 27.53 0.16 14.39
CA LYS A 91 27.35 0.88 15.64
C LYS A 91 26.09 0.44 16.36
N LEU A 92 26.22 0.27 17.65
CA LEU A 92 25.13 0.08 18.59
C LEU A 92 25.02 1.35 19.44
N ALA A 93 23.88 2.06 19.34
CA ALA A 93 23.71 3.37 19.96
C ALA A 93 23.09 3.29 21.37
N VAL A 94 22.70 2.10 21.81
CA VAL A 94 21.97 1.87 23.07
C VAL A 94 22.57 0.71 23.86
N GLN A 95 22.39 0.76 25.17
CA GLN A 95 22.80 -0.30 26.10
C GLN A 95 21.57 -1.09 26.59
N ASP A 96 21.81 -2.27 27.14
CA ASP A 96 20.76 -3.05 27.79
C ASP A 96 20.12 -2.26 28.93
N TYR A 97 18.81 -2.35 29.03
CA TYR A 97 17.97 -1.68 30.05
C TYR A 97 17.98 -0.15 29.99
N GLN A 98 18.51 0.42 28.91
CA GLN A 98 18.46 1.87 28.68
C GLN A 98 17.07 2.31 28.24
N TYR A 99 16.59 3.44 28.77
CA TYR A 99 15.38 4.10 28.28
C TYR A 99 15.67 4.81 26.96
N VAL A 100 14.79 4.62 25.97
CA VAL A 100 14.88 5.23 24.64
C VAL A 100 13.60 5.97 24.31
N GLN A 101 13.71 7.03 23.52
CA GLN A 101 12.58 7.79 23.00
C GLN A 101 12.15 7.23 21.63
N ALA A 102 10.89 7.47 21.25
CA ALA A 102 10.43 7.17 19.89
C ALA A 102 11.28 7.92 18.85
N GLY A 103 11.72 7.21 17.79
CA GLY A 103 12.60 7.75 16.76
C GLY A 103 14.09 7.76 17.12
N GLN A 104 14.48 7.42 18.35
CA GLN A 104 15.89 7.34 18.75
C GLN A 104 16.60 6.21 18.00
N LEU A 105 17.83 6.49 17.50
CA LEU A 105 18.68 5.49 16.85
C LEU A 105 19.06 4.38 17.83
N LEU A 106 18.84 3.15 17.41
CA LEU A 106 19.19 1.94 18.17
C LEU A 106 20.42 1.25 17.60
N VAL A 107 20.38 0.96 16.30
CA VAL A 107 21.41 0.24 15.56
C VAL A 107 21.69 0.95 14.26
N GLU A 108 22.97 1.06 13.90
CA GLU A 108 23.40 1.56 12.60
C GLU A 108 24.19 0.44 11.89
N MET A 109 23.75 0.11 10.69
CA MET A 109 24.43 -0.83 9.78
C MET A 109 25.27 -0.07 8.78
N ASP A 110 26.25 -0.73 8.16
CA ASP A 110 27.05 -0.17 7.08
C ASP A 110 26.13 0.26 5.91
N PRO A 111 26.06 1.56 5.58
CA PRO A 111 25.18 2.06 4.54
C PRO A 111 25.83 2.01 3.14
N SER A 112 27.10 1.61 3.02
CA SER A 112 27.94 1.81 1.82
C SER A 112 27.31 1.20 0.57
N ASP A 113 26.90 -0.05 0.60
CA ASP A 113 26.28 -0.75 -0.53
C ASP A 113 24.93 -0.11 -0.89
N TYR A 114 24.14 0.25 0.11
CA TYR A 114 22.85 0.91 -0.09
C TYR A 114 22.98 2.32 -0.61
N GLN A 115 24.03 3.05 -0.21
CA GLN A 115 24.34 4.37 -0.73
C GLN A 115 24.74 4.32 -2.21
N VAL A 116 25.54 3.31 -2.61
CA VAL A 116 25.88 3.08 -4.02
C VAL A 116 24.62 2.75 -4.83
N ALA A 117 23.79 1.83 -4.33
CA ALA A 117 22.54 1.46 -4.99
C ALA A 117 21.58 2.66 -5.13
N TYR A 118 21.48 3.51 -4.10
CA TYR A 118 20.69 4.75 -4.15
C TYR A 118 21.24 5.72 -5.21
N ASN A 119 22.57 5.93 -5.25
CA ASN A 119 23.19 6.83 -6.22
C ASN A 119 22.98 6.32 -7.66
N GLN A 120 23.08 5.00 -7.88
CA GLN A 120 22.81 4.38 -9.17
C GLN A 120 21.34 4.57 -9.59
N ALA A 121 20.40 4.24 -8.72
CA ALA A 121 18.98 4.42 -9.01
C ALA A 121 18.61 5.90 -9.27
N ARG A 122 19.28 6.83 -8.56
CA ARG A 122 19.12 8.27 -8.78
C ARG A 122 19.62 8.69 -10.16
N ALA A 123 20.78 8.18 -10.60
CA ALA A 123 21.31 8.46 -11.92
C ALA A 123 20.39 7.91 -13.02
N ASP A 124 19.92 6.68 -12.87
CA ASP A 124 18.95 6.05 -13.79
C ASP A 124 17.64 6.86 -13.90
N TYR A 125 17.14 7.37 -12.77
CA TYR A 125 15.96 8.22 -12.77
C TYR A 125 16.20 9.54 -13.52
N GLN A 126 17.34 10.17 -13.32
CA GLN A 126 17.71 11.41 -14.02
C GLN A 126 17.85 11.19 -15.53
N ASP A 127 18.47 10.08 -15.94
CA ASP A 127 18.58 9.70 -17.36
C ASP A 127 17.20 9.50 -18.00
N ALA A 128 16.33 8.73 -17.36
CA ALA A 128 14.95 8.53 -17.83
C ALA A 128 14.19 9.86 -17.93
N GLN A 129 14.38 10.77 -16.98
CA GLN A 129 13.76 12.09 -16.99
C GLN A 129 14.24 12.93 -18.18
N ALA A 130 15.54 12.90 -18.47
CA ALA A 130 16.12 13.60 -19.63
C ALA A 130 15.57 13.00 -20.94
N ALA A 131 15.51 11.67 -21.07
CA ALA A 131 14.95 10.98 -22.22
C ALA A 131 13.46 11.31 -22.44
N ALA A 132 12.64 11.36 -21.39
CA ALA A 132 11.25 11.75 -21.48
C ALA A 132 11.07 13.20 -21.88
N SER A 133 11.90 14.10 -21.37
CA SER A 133 11.92 15.50 -21.77
C SER A 133 12.24 15.66 -23.26
N ALA A 134 13.28 14.98 -23.75
CA ALA A 134 13.64 14.97 -25.18
C ALA A 134 12.51 14.41 -26.06
N ALA A 135 11.88 13.32 -25.65
CA ALA A 135 10.75 12.74 -26.35
C ALA A 135 9.55 13.70 -26.36
N GLY A 136 9.30 14.39 -25.26
CA GLY A 136 8.23 15.39 -25.14
C GLY A 136 8.44 16.59 -26.09
N VAL A 137 9.66 17.09 -26.21
CA VAL A 137 10.02 18.19 -27.13
C VAL A 137 9.85 17.79 -28.61
N ASN A 138 10.08 16.52 -28.96
CA ASN A 138 9.90 16.04 -30.33
C ASN A 138 8.42 16.05 -30.79
N VAL A 139 7.46 15.97 -29.90
CA VAL A 139 6.03 15.98 -30.22
C VAL A 139 5.59 17.27 -30.94
N PRO A 140 5.78 18.48 -30.37
CA PRO A 140 5.41 19.73 -31.04
C PRO A 140 6.19 19.98 -32.33
N ILE A 141 7.49 19.66 -32.34
CA ILE A 141 8.34 19.81 -33.55
C ILE A 141 7.78 18.98 -34.70
N THR A 142 7.52 17.70 -34.47
CA THR A 142 6.95 16.80 -35.45
C THR A 142 5.54 17.25 -35.86
N SER A 143 4.74 17.76 -34.95
CA SER A 143 3.40 18.29 -35.22
C SER A 143 3.45 19.45 -36.22
N VAL A 144 4.33 20.42 -35.98
CA VAL A 144 4.50 21.57 -36.90
C VAL A 144 4.96 21.08 -38.25
N ASN A 145 5.97 20.23 -38.31
CA ASN A 145 6.53 19.72 -39.57
C ASN A 145 5.49 18.97 -40.40
N THR A 146 4.71 18.08 -39.77
CA THR A 146 3.69 17.29 -40.45
C THR A 146 2.53 18.17 -40.91
N THR A 147 2.10 19.13 -40.14
CA THR A 147 1.05 20.08 -40.53
C THR A 147 1.51 20.95 -41.71
N SER A 148 2.73 21.46 -41.66
CA SER A 148 3.32 22.24 -42.76
C SER A 148 3.43 21.41 -44.04
N GLN A 149 3.83 20.15 -43.94
CA GLN A 149 3.91 19.25 -45.11
C GLN A 149 2.55 18.99 -45.76
N VAL A 150 1.49 18.73 -44.94
CA VAL A 150 0.11 18.57 -45.43
C VAL A 150 -0.36 19.86 -46.10
N SER A 151 -0.11 21.01 -45.51
CA SER A 151 -0.49 22.32 -46.04
C SER A 151 0.21 22.61 -47.38
N SER A 152 1.51 22.34 -47.46
CA SER A 152 2.29 22.51 -48.68
C SER A 152 1.78 21.63 -49.83
N THR A 153 1.58 20.34 -49.58
CA THR A 153 1.08 19.42 -50.62
C THR A 153 -0.36 19.73 -51.04
N MET A 154 -1.19 20.27 -50.14
CA MET A 154 -2.52 20.76 -50.51
C MET A 154 -2.45 22.00 -51.42
N ALA A 155 -1.50 22.90 -51.18
CA ALA A 155 -1.25 24.04 -52.06
C ALA A 155 -0.77 23.58 -53.44
N ASP A 156 0.05 22.53 -53.52
CA ASP A 156 0.47 21.93 -54.80
C ASP A 156 -0.72 21.37 -55.60
N VAL A 157 -1.67 20.68 -54.95
CA VAL A 157 -2.90 20.21 -55.59
C VAL A 157 -3.72 21.39 -56.14
N THR A 158 -3.83 22.47 -55.34
CA THR A 158 -4.55 23.66 -55.76
C THR A 158 -3.91 24.34 -56.99
N SER A 159 -2.56 24.42 -56.95
CA SER A 159 -1.77 24.95 -58.08
C SER A 159 -1.91 24.08 -59.33
N ALA A 160 -1.86 22.75 -59.18
CA ALA A 160 -2.05 21.82 -60.31
C ALA A 160 -3.46 21.93 -60.91
N ARG A 161 -4.52 22.13 -60.10
CA ARG A 161 -5.90 22.38 -60.60
C ARG A 161 -6.01 23.71 -61.36
N ALA A 162 -5.37 24.75 -60.89
CA ALA A 162 -5.30 26.02 -61.63
C ALA A 162 -4.56 25.86 -62.96
N GLY A 163 -3.50 25.06 -62.98
CA GLY A 163 -2.75 24.72 -64.19
C GLY A 163 -3.64 23.99 -65.25
N ILE A 164 -4.53 23.08 -64.85
CA ILE A 164 -5.50 22.43 -65.74
C ILE A 164 -6.50 23.44 -66.28
N ALA A 165 -6.98 24.36 -65.43
CA ALA A 165 -7.91 25.38 -65.88
C ALA A 165 -7.31 26.27 -66.98
N LEU A 166 -6.06 26.70 -66.82
CA LEU A 166 -5.30 27.46 -67.78
C LEU A 166 -5.11 26.68 -69.12
N ALA A 167 -4.66 25.40 -68.98
CA ALA A 167 -4.48 24.55 -70.18
C ALA A 167 -5.80 24.32 -70.98
N ARG A 168 -6.95 24.21 -70.28
CA ARG A 168 -8.26 24.09 -70.87
C ARG A 168 -8.66 25.36 -71.69
N GLN A 169 -8.41 26.54 -71.03
CA GLN A 169 -8.65 27.82 -71.72
C GLN A 169 -7.83 27.95 -73.03
N GLN A 170 -6.54 27.51 -72.94
CA GLN A 170 -5.67 27.49 -74.13
C GLN A 170 -6.18 26.51 -75.22
N LEU A 171 -6.66 25.34 -74.80
CA LEU A 171 -7.30 24.38 -75.76
C LEU A 171 -8.55 24.96 -76.38
N ASP A 172 -9.44 25.62 -75.60
CA ASP A 172 -10.67 26.20 -76.17
C ASP A 172 -10.34 27.32 -77.14
N ALA A 173 -9.31 28.16 -76.87
CA ALA A 173 -8.82 29.14 -77.79
C ALA A 173 -8.27 28.50 -79.11
N ALA A 174 -7.45 27.42 -78.96
CA ALA A 174 -6.94 26.70 -80.14
C ALA A 174 -8.05 26.02 -80.98
N ARG A 175 -9.11 25.50 -80.35
CA ARG A 175 -10.26 24.95 -81.03
C ARG A 175 -11.04 26.01 -81.79
N ALA A 176 -11.24 27.19 -81.16
CA ALA A 176 -11.90 28.30 -81.90
C ALA A 176 -11.11 28.72 -83.11
N GLN A 177 -9.74 28.77 -83.02
CA GLN A 177 -8.89 29.04 -84.19
C GLN A 177 -9.01 27.96 -85.30
N ARG A 178 -9.09 26.66 -84.89
CA ARG A 178 -9.30 25.56 -85.84
C ARG A 178 -10.64 25.70 -86.52
N ASP A 179 -11.72 25.97 -85.76
CA ASP A 179 -13.08 26.13 -86.31
C ASP A 179 -13.15 27.30 -87.27
N GLU A 180 -12.44 28.42 -87.04
CA GLU A 180 -12.29 29.55 -87.96
C GLU A 180 -11.53 29.13 -89.22
N ALA A 181 -10.42 28.38 -89.09
CA ALA A 181 -9.66 27.92 -90.27
C ALA A 181 -10.47 26.95 -91.11
N GLU A 182 -11.22 26.03 -90.50
CA GLU A 182 -12.12 25.11 -91.15
C GLU A 182 -13.23 25.86 -91.96
N ALA A 183 -13.85 26.89 -91.32
CA ALA A 183 -14.89 27.71 -92.00
C ALA A 183 -14.32 28.48 -93.23
N ASN A 184 -13.10 29.02 -93.05
CA ASN A 184 -12.44 29.70 -94.19
C ASN A 184 -12.02 28.73 -95.29
N ASP A 185 -11.61 27.49 -94.92
CA ASP A 185 -11.34 26.47 -95.98
C ASP A 185 -12.56 26.02 -96.69
N VAL A 186 -13.68 25.75 -96.02
CA VAL A 186 -14.95 25.44 -96.63
C VAL A 186 -15.37 26.51 -97.61
N LYS A 187 -15.22 27.81 -97.29
CA LYS A 187 -15.45 28.94 -98.19
C LYS A 187 -14.54 28.89 -99.42
N ALA A 188 -13.22 28.75 -99.25
CA ALA A 188 -12.23 28.73 -100.30
C ALA A 188 -12.41 27.51 -101.25
N GLN A 189 -12.78 26.34 -100.74
CA GLN A 189 -13.09 25.16 -101.50
C GLN A 189 -14.36 25.36 -102.36
N ASN A 190 -15.41 25.94 -101.78
CA ASN A 190 -16.62 26.27 -102.51
C ASN A 190 -16.37 27.32 -103.60
N ASP A 191 -15.56 28.34 -103.36
CA ASP A 191 -15.12 29.31 -104.32
C ASP A 191 -14.35 28.65 -105.46
N LEU A 192 -13.37 27.77 -105.16
CA LEU A 192 -12.61 26.98 -106.11
C LEU A 192 -13.54 26.14 -107.02
N LEU A 193 -14.50 25.43 -106.38
CA LEU A 193 -15.49 24.65 -107.14
C LEU A 193 -16.29 25.53 -108.11
N ARG A 194 -16.70 26.73 -107.66
CA ARG A 194 -17.46 27.70 -108.52
C ARG A 194 -16.58 28.24 -109.60
N TYR A 195 -15.32 28.66 -109.32
CA TYR A 195 -14.42 29.17 -110.35
C TYR A 195 -14.00 28.08 -111.33
N ARG A 196 -13.90 26.84 -110.99
CA ARG A 196 -13.65 25.71 -111.83
C ARG A 196 -14.77 25.60 -112.90
N GLN A 197 -16.03 25.68 -112.48
CA GLN A 197 -17.16 25.63 -113.40
C GLN A 197 -17.24 26.82 -114.35
N LEU A 198 -16.79 28.06 -113.90
CA LEU A 198 -16.79 29.27 -114.74
C LEU A 198 -15.61 29.28 -115.72
N VAL A 199 -14.42 28.77 -115.34
CA VAL A 199 -13.27 28.68 -116.25
C VAL A 199 -13.53 27.67 -117.36
N ASP A 200 -14.16 26.52 -117.00
CA ASP A 200 -14.56 25.51 -118.00
C ASP A 200 -15.53 26.10 -119.07
N LYS A 201 -16.33 27.12 -118.69
CA LYS A 201 -17.23 27.87 -119.56
C LYS A 201 -16.57 29.08 -120.19
N GLN A 202 -15.28 29.38 -119.93
CA GLN A 202 -14.52 30.56 -120.39
C GLN A 202 -15.12 31.91 -119.93
N GLU A 203 -15.85 31.91 -118.79
CA GLU A 203 -16.46 33.12 -118.20
C GLU A 203 -15.50 33.90 -117.30
N ILE A 204 -14.37 33.29 -116.90
CA ILE A 204 -13.31 33.93 -116.12
C ILE A 204 -11.93 33.65 -116.72
N SER A 205 -10.90 34.45 -116.25
CA SER A 205 -9.52 34.26 -116.65
C SER A 205 -8.86 33.07 -115.99
N GLN A 206 -7.88 32.39 -116.61
CA GLN A 206 -7.07 31.35 -116.05
C GLN A 206 -6.37 31.82 -114.74
N GLN A 207 -5.93 33.07 -114.75
CA GLN A 207 -5.29 33.71 -113.60
C GLN A 207 -6.22 33.73 -112.38
N GLN A 208 -7.50 34.00 -112.54
CA GLN A 208 -8.47 33.99 -111.45
C GLN A 208 -8.70 32.57 -110.93
N TYR A 209 -8.74 31.55 -111.72
CA TYR A 209 -8.79 30.15 -111.27
C TYR A 209 -7.56 29.70 -110.57
N ASP A 210 -6.36 30.09 -111.05
CA ASP A 210 -5.10 29.77 -110.42
C ASP A 210 -4.97 30.43 -109.00
N GLN A 211 -5.44 31.68 -108.87
CA GLN A 211 -5.59 32.38 -107.63
C GLN A 211 -6.48 31.65 -106.61
N ALA A 212 -7.64 31.20 -107.07
CA ALA A 212 -8.59 30.43 -106.23
C ALA A 212 -7.98 29.07 -105.82
N THR A 213 -7.25 28.44 -106.75
CA THR A 213 -6.57 27.18 -106.49
C THR A 213 -5.49 27.37 -105.42
N ALA A 214 -4.68 28.45 -105.51
CA ALA A 214 -3.69 28.79 -104.53
C ALA A 214 -4.33 29.15 -103.19
N ALA A 215 -5.42 29.89 -103.12
CA ALA A 215 -6.18 30.23 -101.94
C ALA A 215 -6.73 28.98 -101.22
N ALA A 216 -7.32 28.02 -102.00
CA ALA A 216 -7.83 26.77 -101.43
C ALA A 216 -6.69 25.87 -100.85
N LYS A 217 -5.54 25.84 -101.56
CA LYS A 217 -4.39 25.14 -100.97
C LYS A 217 -3.82 25.81 -99.73
N ALA A 218 -3.82 27.12 -99.71
CA ALA A 218 -3.36 27.87 -98.55
C ALA A 218 -4.33 27.68 -97.33
N SER A 219 -5.65 27.75 -97.57
CA SER A 219 -6.62 27.49 -96.48
C SER A 219 -6.55 26.07 -95.94
N ALA A 220 -6.41 25.05 -96.81
CA ALA A 220 -6.22 23.66 -96.37
C ALA A 220 -4.95 23.47 -95.53
N ALA A 221 -3.84 24.12 -95.90
CA ALA A 221 -2.64 24.11 -95.09
C ALA A 221 -2.85 24.81 -93.75
N SER A 222 -3.65 25.91 -93.70
CA SER A 222 -4.00 26.59 -92.44
C SER A 222 -4.84 25.69 -91.53
N VAL A 223 -5.77 24.89 -92.04
CA VAL A 223 -6.57 23.90 -91.27
C VAL A 223 -5.64 22.87 -90.63
N VAL A 224 -4.68 22.29 -91.36
CA VAL A 224 -3.72 21.33 -90.85
C VAL A 224 -2.89 21.94 -89.72
N ALA A 225 -2.42 23.18 -89.88
CA ALA A 225 -1.68 23.87 -88.84
C ALA A 225 -2.56 24.13 -87.62
N ALA A 226 -3.82 24.54 -87.77
CA ALA A 226 -4.74 24.79 -86.67
C ALA A 226 -5.11 23.51 -85.88
N HIS A 227 -5.30 22.38 -86.64
CA HIS A 227 -5.47 21.08 -86.00
C HIS A 227 -4.26 20.68 -85.15
N ALA A 228 -3.05 20.82 -85.72
CA ALA A 228 -1.83 20.50 -84.94
C ALA A 228 -1.67 21.38 -83.66
N MET A 229 -2.11 22.66 -83.74
CA MET A 229 -2.14 23.54 -82.59
C MET A 229 -3.14 23.07 -81.51
N ALA A 230 -4.37 22.65 -81.94
CA ALA A 230 -5.36 22.12 -81.01
C ALA A 230 -4.94 20.80 -80.39
N ASP A 231 -4.28 19.90 -81.11
CA ASP A 231 -3.71 18.65 -80.62
C ASP A 231 -2.56 18.90 -79.62
N ALA A 232 -1.73 19.89 -79.92
CA ALA A 232 -0.68 20.32 -78.96
C ALA A 232 -1.27 20.87 -77.69
N ALA A 233 -2.30 21.71 -77.78
CA ALA A 233 -3.02 22.23 -76.59
C ALA A 233 -3.74 21.11 -75.80
N GLN A 234 -4.34 20.12 -76.52
CA GLN A 234 -4.93 18.92 -75.85
C GLN A 234 -3.87 18.12 -75.10
N SER A 235 -2.64 18.00 -75.64
CA SER A 235 -1.50 17.34 -74.98
C SER A 235 -1.07 18.08 -73.75
N GLN A 236 -1.14 19.42 -73.76
CA GLN A 236 -0.85 20.24 -72.54
C GLN A 236 -1.89 20.00 -71.42
N VAL A 237 -3.19 19.84 -71.75
CA VAL A 237 -4.21 19.47 -70.79
C VAL A 237 -3.88 18.11 -70.14
N THR A 238 -3.54 17.10 -71.01
CA THR A 238 -3.14 15.78 -70.46
C THR A 238 -1.91 15.84 -69.58
N GLN A 239 -0.91 16.65 -69.90
CA GLN A 239 0.27 16.86 -69.05
C GLN A 239 -0.11 17.53 -67.72
N ALA A 240 -1.00 18.53 -67.79
CA ALA A 240 -1.47 19.21 -66.55
C ALA A 240 -2.27 18.26 -65.65
N GLN A 241 -3.09 17.35 -66.28
CA GLN A 241 -3.79 16.29 -65.56
C GLN A 241 -2.79 15.31 -64.86
N GLY A 242 -1.73 14.93 -65.57
CA GLY A 242 -0.67 14.10 -64.96
C GLY A 242 -0.02 14.75 -63.74
N LYS A 243 0.24 16.06 -63.80
CA LYS A 243 0.75 16.83 -62.65
C LYS A 243 -0.23 16.83 -61.47
N LEU A 244 -1.54 16.94 -61.77
CA LEU A 244 -2.56 16.87 -60.69
C LEU A 244 -2.56 15.50 -60.02
N VAL A 245 -2.53 14.41 -60.78
CA VAL A 245 -2.48 13.03 -60.19
C VAL A 245 -1.26 12.86 -59.30
N GLN A 246 -0.12 13.38 -59.72
CA GLN A 246 1.11 13.33 -58.88
C GLN A 246 0.96 14.18 -57.62
N ALA A 247 0.40 15.38 -57.69
CA ALA A 247 0.16 16.24 -56.54
C ALA A 247 -0.85 15.61 -55.56
N GLU A 248 -1.93 14.98 -56.07
CA GLU A 248 -2.92 14.27 -55.25
C GLU A 248 -2.31 13.02 -54.57
N ALA A 249 -1.42 12.29 -55.23
CA ALA A 249 -0.69 11.17 -54.64
C ALA A 249 0.21 11.65 -53.48
N ASN A 250 0.96 12.75 -53.68
CA ASN A 250 1.81 13.36 -52.65
C ASN A 250 0.98 13.85 -51.46
N TYR A 251 -0.19 14.47 -51.72
CA TYR A 251 -1.09 14.92 -50.67
C TYR A 251 -1.68 13.74 -49.90
N SER A 252 -2.11 12.66 -50.59
CA SER A 252 -2.58 11.43 -49.92
C SER A 252 -1.51 10.80 -49.00
N TYR A 253 -0.25 10.79 -49.44
CA TYR A 253 0.85 10.36 -48.62
C TYR A 253 1.00 11.27 -47.38
N ALA A 254 0.95 12.59 -47.56
CA ALA A 254 1.05 13.54 -46.46
C ALA A 254 -0.10 13.38 -45.44
N GLN A 255 -1.28 12.94 -45.86
CA GLN A 255 -2.39 12.63 -44.96
C GLN A 255 -2.13 11.45 -44.01
N THR A 256 -1.05 10.69 -44.17
CA THR A 256 -0.60 9.68 -43.17
C THR A 256 0.07 10.30 -41.97
N ALA A 257 0.42 11.60 -42.01
CA ALA A 257 1.06 12.34 -40.92
C ALA A 257 0.39 12.20 -39.55
N PRO A 258 -0.94 12.18 -39.35
CA PRO A 258 -1.56 11.95 -38.06
C PRO A 258 -1.19 10.60 -37.42
N ARG A 259 -1.01 9.55 -38.23
CA ARG A 259 -0.55 8.24 -37.73
C ARG A 259 0.90 8.31 -37.24
N GLN A 260 1.76 9.02 -37.95
CA GLN A 260 3.13 9.27 -37.50
C GLN A 260 3.17 10.05 -36.20
N MET A 261 2.30 11.05 -36.06
CA MET A 261 2.15 11.79 -34.78
C MET A 261 1.71 10.92 -33.63
N GLN A 262 0.80 9.97 -33.86
CA GLN A 262 0.38 9.03 -32.84
C GLN A 262 1.55 8.17 -32.34
N ILE A 263 2.39 7.68 -33.26
CA ILE A 263 3.61 6.91 -32.91
C ILE A 263 4.54 7.74 -32.01
N ILE A 264 4.78 9.01 -32.37
CA ILE A 264 5.66 9.91 -31.60
C ILE A 264 5.07 10.19 -30.21
N ARG A 265 3.75 10.44 -30.11
CA ARG A 265 3.07 10.59 -28.80
C ARG A 265 3.19 9.34 -27.94
N SER A 266 2.92 8.16 -28.51
CA SER A 266 3.04 6.90 -27.76
C SER A 266 4.48 6.64 -27.28
N ARG A 267 5.50 7.07 -28.05
CA ARG A 267 6.89 7.01 -27.61
C ARG A 267 7.15 7.97 -26.43
N ALA A 268 6.60 9.19 -26.49
CA ALA A 268 6.73 10.14 -25.38
C ALA A 268 6.02 9.64 -24.11
N GLU A 269 4.82 9.06 -24.23
CA GLU A 269 4.09 8.43 -23.13
C GLU A 269 4.86 7.24 -22.55
N SER A 270 5.45 6.40 -23.40
CA SER A 270 6.31 5.29 -22.96
C SER A 270 7.54 5.79 -22.18
N ALA A 271 8.18 6.87 -22.64
CA ALA A 271 9.30 7.48 -21.92
C ALA A 271 8.87 8.02 -20.53
N VAL A 272 7.68 8.63 -20.42
CA VAL A 272 7.12 9.05 -19.13
C VAL A 272 6.85 7.85 -18.21
N ALA A 273 6.34 6.74 -18.74
CA ALA A 273 6.15 5.51 -17.96
C ALA A 273 7.49 4.95 -17.44
N GLN A 274 8.56 5.03 -18.22
CA GLN A 274 9.90 4.67 -17.78
C GLN A 274 10.41 5.56 -16.63
N VAL A 275 10.10 6.86 -16.65
CA VAL A 275 10.41 7.76 -15.53
C VAL A 275 9.74 7.28 -14.24
N MET A 276 8.45 6.90 -14.30
CA MET A 276 7.73 6.39 -13.13
C MET A 276 8.35 5.07 -12.61
N GLN A 277 8.72 4.17 -13.52
CA GLN A 277 9.41 2.93 -13.15
C GLN A 277 10.75 3.19 -12.44
N LYS A 278 11.58 4.08 -13.00
CA LYS A 278 12.88 4.43 -12.42
C LYS A 278 12.74 5.20 -11.11
N LYS A 279 11.69 6.03 -10.97
CA LYS A 279 11.35 6.67 -9.71
C LYS A 279 11.02 5.64 -8.63
N ALA A 280 10.20 4.64 -8.92
CA ALA A 280 9.88 3.58 -7.96
C ALA A 280 11.13 2.81 -7.52
N ALA A 281 12.08 2.55 -8.43
CA ALA A 281 13.37 1.95 -8.10
C ALA A 281 14.24 2.85 -7.20
N LEU A 282 14.23 4.16 -7.44
CA LEU A 282 14.90 5.15 -6.59
C LEU A 282 14.30 5.20 -5.19
N ASP A 283 12.95 5.26 -5.10
CA ASP A 283 12.24 5.28 -3.82
C ASP A 283 12.53 3.99 -3.02
N GLN A 284 12.59 2.83 -3.67
CA GLN A 284 12.97 1.55 -3.03
C GLN A 284 14.41 1.57 -2.52
N ALA A 285 15.36 2.07 -3.32
CA ALA A 285 16.75 2.18 -2.90
C ALA A 285 16.92 3.16 -1.73
N GLN A 286 16.14 4.25 -1.71
CA GLN A 286 16.12 5.21 -0.62
C GLN A 286 15.56 4.59 0.67
N LEU A 287 14.48 3.81 0.59
CA LEU A 287 13.92 3.09 1.74
C LEU A 287 14.92 2.09 2.29
N ASN A 288 15.60 1.33 1.44
CA ASN A 288 16.63 0.37 1.87
C ASN A 288 17.78 1.08 2.60
N LEU A 289 18.22 2.23 2.09
CA LEU A 289 19.24 3.07 2.75
C LEU A 289 18.73 3.60 4.10
N GLN A 290 17.46 4.00 4.22
CA GLN A 290 16.88 4.42 5.49
C GLN A 290 16.82 3.26 6.49
N TYR A 291 16.54 2.04 6.04
CA TYR A 291 16.46 0.84 6.89
C TYR A 291 17.81 0.40 7.45
N THR A 292 18.95 0.96 6.97
CA THR A 292 20.26 0.76 7.62
C THR A 292 20.35 1.43 8.98
N LYS A 293 19.47 2.41 9.27
CA LYS A 293 19.35 3.09 10.56
C LYS A 293 18.08 2.61 11.25
N ILE A 294 18.26 1.73 12.21
CA ILE A 294 17.14 1.15 12.96
C ILE A 294 16.84 2.02 14.15
N THR A 295 15.61 2.54 14.22
CA THR A 295 15.15 3.44 15.28
C THR A 295 14.05 2.81 16.12
N ALA A 296 13.86 3.28 17.33
CA ALA A 296 12.80 2.85 18.22
C ALA A 296 11.44 3.32 17.70
N PRO A 297 10.45 2.42 17.48
CA PRO A 297 9.10 2.82 17.06
C PRO A 297 8.29 3.48 18.17
N VAL A 298 8.61 3.17 19.42
CA VAL A 298 7.95 3.69 20.63
C VAL A 298 8.99 4.02 21.70
N ALA A 299 8.63 4.91 22.63
CA ALA A 299 9.44 5.17 23.81
C ALA A 299 9.30 4.00 24.79
N GLY A 300 10.41 3.55 25.38
CA GLY A 300 10.41 2.44 26.33
C GLY A 300 11.80 2.04 26.77
N ILE A 301 11.91 0.89 27.42
CA ILE A 301 13.19 0.32 27.86
C ILE A 301 13.62 -0.78 26.87
N VAL A 302 14.87 -0.69 26.44
CA VAL A 302 15.52 -1.73 25.62
C VAL A 302 15.74 -2.97 26.51
N SER A 303 15.35 -4.13 25.99
CA SER A 303 15.52 -5.43 26.65
C SER A 303 15.88 -6.50 25.63
N ASP A 304 16.44 -7.61 26.10
CA ASP A 304 16.71 -8.81 25.30
C ASP A 304 17.47 -8.48 23.98
N ARG A 305 18.59 -7.79 24.13
CA ARG A 305 19.45 -7.42 23.01
C ARG A 305 20.24 -8.65 22.56
N THR A 306 20.01 -9.06 21.31
CA THR A 306 20.65 -10.24 20.69
C THR A 306 21.73 -9.88 19.68
N VAL A 307 21.87 -8.57 19.36
CA VAL A 307 22.77 -8.07 18.32
C VAL A 307 24.02 -7.43 18.93
N GLU A 308 25.18 -7.66 18.27
CA GLU A 308 26.48 -7.09 18.64
C GLU A 308 27.08 -6.30 17.48
N VAL A 309 27.99 -5.35 17.81
CA VAL A 309 28.78 -4.64 16.81
C VAL A 309 29.71 -5.64 16.09
N GLY A 310 29.75 -5.56 14.77
CA GLY A 310 30.50 -6.50 13.96
C GLY A 310 29.71 -7.70 13.44
N GLN A 311 28.46 -7.85 13.86
CA GLN A 311 27.59 -8.95 13.43
C GLN A 311 26.92 -8.65 12.09
N ASN A 312 26.75 -9.69 11.25
CA ASN A 312 25.89 -9.63 10.07
C ASN A 312 24.47 -10.02 10.47
N VAL A 313 23.51 -9.20 10.05
CA VAL A 313 22.09 -9.43 10.30
C VAL A 313 21.33 -9.67 8.99
N ALA A 314 20.26 -10.46 9.08
CA ALA A 314 19.39 -10.78 7.95
C ALA A 314 17.99 -10.13 8.13
N PRO A 315 17.24 -9.89 7.05
CA PRO A 315 15.87 -9.40 7.13
C PRO A 315 14.98 -10.33 7.98
N GLY A 316 14.22 -9.73 8.92
CA GLY A 316 13.37 -10.47 9.87
C GLY A 316 14.09 -10.95 11.13
N GLN A 317 15.40 -10.86 11.21
CA GLN A 317 16.14 -11.20 12.41
C GLN A 317 15.81 -10.21 13.53
N GLU A 318 15.40 -10.74 14.69
CA GLU A 318 15.17 -9.95 15.90
C GLU A 318 16.50 -9.46 16.48
N LEU A 319 16.58 -8.18 16.80
CA LEU A 319 17.79 -7.52 17.29
C LEU A 319 17.69 -7.17 18.77
N MET A 320 16.52 -6.74 19.20
CA MET A 320 16.22 -6.35 20.58
C MET A 320 14.72 -6.16 20.75
N LYS A 321 14.29 -6.02 21.99
CA LYS A 321 12.92 -5.69 22.36
C LYS A 321 12.84 -4.31 23.00
N VAL A 322 11.81 -3.55 22.69
CA VAL A 322 11.51 -2.27 23.37
C VAL A 322 10.18 -2.41 24.08
N ILE A 323 10.19 -2.21 25.39
CA ILE A 323 9.03 -2.37 26.27
C ILE A 323 8.55 -0.98 26.69
N PRO A 324 7.39 -0.51 26.18
CA PRO A 324 6.79 0.75 26.60
C PRO A 324 6.23 0.60 28.02
N LEU A 325 6.63 1.50 28.94
CA LEU A 325 6.18 1.46 30.33
C LEU A 325 4.92 2.29 30.60
N ASN A 326 4.45 3.02 29.58
CA ASN A 326 3.24 3.83 29.70
C ASN A 326 1.97 3.02 29.40
N ASP A 327 2.09 1.95 28.63
CA ASP A 327 0.98 1.11 28.16
C ASP A 327 1.05 -0.27 28.84
N ILE A 328 0.94 -0.28 30.15
CA ILE A 328 0.92 -1.48 30.97
C ILE A 328 -0.47 -1.68 31.59
N TRP A 329 -0.80 -2.91 31.85
CA TRP A 329 -2.02 -3.32 32.55
C TRP A 329 -1.70 -4.48 33.49
N ILE A 330 -2.66 -4.85 34.33
CA ILE A 330 -2.57 -6.03 35.16
C ILE A 330 -3.49 -7.11 34.57
N THR A 331 -2.95 -8.29 34.38
CA THR A 331 -3.70 -9.50 34.07
C THR A 331 -3.85 -10.30 35.37
N ALA A 332 -5.07 -10.31 35.89
CA ALA A 332 -5.39 -10.97 37.16
C ALA A 332 -6.32 -12.15 36.91
N ASN A 333 -5.94 -13.33 37.40
CA ASN A 333 -6.68 -14.57 37.20
C ASN A 333 -7.57 -14.82 38.43
N PHE A 334 -8.84 -14.42 38.35
CA PHE A 334 -9.82 -14.65 39.39
C PHE A 334 -10.49 -16.03 39.24
N LYS A 335 -10.85 -16.65 40.37
CA LYS A 335 -11.66 -17.88 40.39
C LYS A 335 -13.05 -17.57 39.80
N GLU A 336 -13.64 -18.53 39.06
CA GLU A 336 -14.99 -18.39 38.51
C GLU A 336 -16.03 -17.95 39.56
N THR A 337 -15.89 -18.41 40.81
CA THR A 337 -16.76 -18.07 41.93
C THR A 337 -16.69 -16.59 42.34
N GLN A 338 -15.55 -15.93 42.14
CA GLN A 338 -15.29 -14.54 42.50
C GLN A 338 -15.86 -13.54 41.45
N LEU A 339 -16.16 -14.02 40.25
CA LEU A 339 -16.68 -13.16 39.17
C LEU A 339 -18.16 -12.82 39.29
N ARG A 340 -18.90 -13.41 40.25
CA ARG A 340 -20.35 -13.26 40.35
C ARG A 340 -20.80 -11.79 40.41
N GLU A 341 -20.12 -10.97 41.20
CA GLU A 341 -20.46 -9.55 41.42
C GLU A 341 -19.45 -8.61 40.74
N MET A 342 -18.43 -9.15 40.03
CA MET A 342 -17.40 -8.37 39.36
C MET A 342 -17.93 -7.81 38.03
N LYS A 343 -17.76 -6.51 37.81
CA LYS A 343 -18.20 -5.79 36.62
C LYS A 343 -17.11 -4.86 36.10
N VAL A 344 -17.16 -4.62 34.79
CA VAL A 344 -16.31 -3.59 34.14
C VAL A 344 -16.56 -2.22 34.78
N GLY A 345 -15.49 -1.48 35.02
CA GLY A 345 -15.53 -0.16 35.64
C GLY A 345 -15.35 -0.13 37.16
N GLN A 346 -15.40 -1.27 37.86
CA GLN A 346 -15.19 -1.32 39.30
C GLN A 346 -13.77 -0.87 39.68
N PRO A 347 -13.64 -0.11 40.79
CA PRO A 347 -12.34 0.36 41.26
C PRO A 347 -11.50 -0.80 41.81
N VAL A 348 -10.20 -0.73 41.55
CA VAL A 348 -9.24 -1.74 41.99
C VAL A 348 -8.08 -1.07 42.70
N THR A 349 -7.70 -1.64 43.86
CA THR A 349 -6.44 -1.29 44.54
C THR A 349 -5.43 -2.39 44.25
N ILE A 350 -4.30 -2.05 43.68
CA ILE A 350 -3.27 -2.99 43.26
C ILE A 350 -2.05 -2.80 44.19
N GLU A 351 -1.69 -3.82 44.91
CA GLU A 351 -0.47 -3.85 45.72
C GLU A 351 0.63 -4.58 44.95
N VAL A 352 1.80 -3.97 44.86
CA VAL A 352 2.94 -4.53 44.12
C VAL A 352 3.90 -5.16 45.08
N ASP A 353 4.15 -6.46 44.96
CA ASP A 353 4.97 -7.24 45.90
C ASP A 353 6.40 -6.69 46.03
N ALA A 354 6.99 -6.23 44.91
CA ALA A 354 8.36 -5.74 44.87
C ALA A 354 8.59 -4.48 45.71
N TYR A 355 7.56 -3.61 45.86
CA TYR A 355 7.71 -2.29 46.50
C TYR A 355 6.75 -2.04 47.65
N GLY A 356 5.78 -2.93 47.92
CA GLY A 356 4.70 -2.69 48.88
C GLY A 356 3.87 -1.43 48.61
N ARG A 357 3.95 -0.90 47.38
CA ARG A 357 3.24 0.33 46.97
C ARG A 357 1.88 -0.02 46.39
N LYS A 358 0.90 0.83 46.68
CA LYS A 358 -0.48 0.67 46.19
C LYS A 358 -0.73 1.61 45.04
N TYR A 359 -1.29 1.06 43.98
CA TYR A 359 -1.74 1.76 42.76
C TYR A 359 -3.25 1.63 42.65
N LYS A 360 -3.86 2.60 41.98
CA LYS A 360 -5.29 2.57 41.68
C LYS A 360 -5.53 2.26 40.25
N GLY A 361 -6.61 1.56 39.96
CA GLY A 361 -7.03 1.20 38.63
C GLY A 361 -8.49 0.79 38.58
N LYS A 362 -8.90 0.31 37.43
CA LYS A 362 -10.27 -0.13 37.17
C LYS A 362 -10.28 -1.42 36.38
N VAL A 363 -11.29 -2.24 36.62
CA VAL A 363 -11.59 -3.39 35.77
C VAL A 363 -11.93 -2.89 34.37
N ASN A 364 -11.10 -3.24 33.39
CA ASN A 364 -11.29 -2.87 32.00
C ASN A 364 -12.13 -3.90 31.23
N SER A 365 -11.79 -5.18 31.38
CA SER A 365 -12.49 -6.28 30.71
C SER A 365 -12.29 -7.60 31.44
N ILE A 366 -13.25 -8.50 31.29
CA ILE A 366 -13.21 -9.87 31.77
C ILE A 366 -13.12 -10.78 30.56
N ALA A 367 -12.19 -11.73 30.56
CA ALA A 367 -11.99 -12.63 29.43
C ALA A 367 -13.21 -13.53 29.17
N GLY A 368 -13.48 -13.83 27.91
CA GLY A 368 -14.61 -14.68 27.50
C GLY A 368 -14.38 -16.19 27.71
N ALA A 369 -13.17 -16.61 28.16
CA ALA A 369 -12.84 -18.00 28.44
C ALA A 369 -11.77 -18.10 29.53
N SER A 370 -11.68 -19.28 30.17
CA SER A 370 -10.64 -19.56 31.17
C SER A 370 -9.24 -19.62 30.54
N GLY A 371 -8.21 -19.25 31.30
CA GLY A 371 -6.81 -19.31 30.87
C GLY A 371 -6.38 -20.68 30.39
N ALA A 372 -6.92 -21.75 30.96
CA ALA A 372 -6.66 -23.13 30.55
C ALA A 372 -7.08 -23.45 29.09
N ARG A 373 -8.09 -22.74 28.56
CA ARG A 373 -8.54 -22.90 27.15
C ARG A 373 -7.61 -22.22 26.13
N PHE A 374 -6.82 -21.24 26.55
CA PHE A 374 -5.86 -20.55 25.71
C PHE A 374 -4.43 -21.09 25.87
N SER A 375 -4.23 -22.07 26.78
CA SER A 375 -2.93 -22.70 26.93
C SER A 375 -2.60 -23.59 25.72
N LEU A 376 -1.34 -23.55 25.28
CA LEU A 376 -0.80 -24.45 24.24
C LEU A 376 -0.93 -25.95 24.61
N LEU A 377 -0.94 -26.25 25.91
CA LEU A 377 -1.13 -27.57 26.46
C LEU A 377 -2.25 -27.51 27.50
N PRO A 378 -3.54 -27.64 27.06
CA PRO A 378 -4.65 -27.69 28.01
C PRO A 378 -4.43 -28.88 28.99
N PRO A 379 -4.70 -28.72 30.27
CA PRO A 379 -4.60 -29.82 31.22
C PRO A 379 -5.64 -30.88 30.89
N GLU A 380 -5.23 -32.00 30.30
CA GLU A 380 -6.04 -33.18 30.09
C GLU A 380 -5.87 -34.13 31.29
N ASN A 381 -7.01 -34.57 31.89
CA ASN A 381 -6.99 -35.58 32.91
C ASN A 381 -6.61 -36.95 32.29
N ALA A 382 -5.43 -37.47 32.61
CA ALA A 382 -4.88 -38.73 32.09
C ALA A 382 -5.81 -39.95 32.28
N THR A 383 -6.86 -39.84 33.11
CA THR A 383 -7.78 -40.94 33.46
C THR A 383 -9.13 -40.85 32.73
N GLY A 384 -9.37 -39.88 31.85
CA GLY A 384 -10.62 -39.72 31.11
C GLY A 384 -11.86 -39.35 31.93
N ASN A 385 -11.75 -39.16 33.24
CA ASN A 385 -12.84 -38.70 34.11
C ASN A 385 -12.85 -37.18 34.22
N TYR A 386 -13.98 -36.58 33.94
CA TYR A 386 -14.17 -35.15 34.13
C TYR A 386 -14.26 -34.81 35.61
N VAL A 387 -13.23 -34.15 36.14
CA VAL A 387 -13.23 -33.62 37.50
C VAL A 387 -13.58 -32.13 37.45
N LYS A 388 -14.61 -31.71 38.15
CA LYS A 388 -14.97 -30.29 38.29
C LYS A 388 -13.92 -29.60 39.14
N VAL A 389 -13.04 -28.86 38.48
CA VAL A 389 -12.06 -27.97 39.13
C VAL A 389 -12.49 -26.50 38.90
N VAL A 390 -12.28 -25.66 39.88
CA VAL A 390 -12.56 -24.22 39.79
C VAL A 390 -11.62 -23.62 38.73
N GLN A 391 -12.18 -23.08 37.68
CA GLN A 391 -11.42 -22.43 36.60
C GLN A 391 -11.03 -21.01 37.01
N ARG A 392 -9.89 -20.54 36.51
CA ARG A 392 -9.48 -19.14 36.62
C ARG A 392 -9.75 -18.40 35.32
N ILE A 393 -10.32 -17.21 35.43
CA ILE A 393 -10.67 -16.37 34.29
C ILE A 393 -9.85 -15.10 34.37
N PRO A 394 -9.09 -14.75 33.30
CA PRO A 394 -8.28 -13.53 33.27
C PRO A 394 -9.18 -12.29 33.26
N VAL A 395 -8.84 -11.34 34.12
CA VAL A 395 -9.44 -10.01 34.20
C VAL A 395 -8.35 -8.98 33.89
N LYS A 396 -8.59 -8.14 32.91
CA LYS A 396 -7.70 -7.03 32.57
C LYS A 396 -8.06 -5.82 33.42
N ILE A 397 -7.07 -5.32 34.16
CA ILE A 397 -7.19 -4.14 35.02
C ILE A 397 -6.25 -3.07 34.45
N VAL A 398 -6.76 -1.87 34.21
CA VAL A 398 -5.98 -0.73 33.72
C VAL A 398 -5.76 0.25 34.86
N LEU A 399 -4.54 0.74 34.98
CA LEU A 399 -4.16 1.76 35.96
C LEU A 399 -4.87 3.08 35.67
N ASP A 400 -5.23 3.81 36.71
CA ASP A 400 -5.75 5.15 36.56
C ASP A 400 -4.66 6.11 35.98
N PRO A 401 -5.05 7.12 35.19
CA PRO A 401 -4.10 8.03 34.58
C PRO A 401 -3.16 8.67 35.61
N GLY A 402 -1.86 8.53 35.40
CA GLY A 402 -0.83 9.14 36.22
C GLY A 402 -0.40 8.32 37.45
N GLU A 403 -0.92 7.12 37.68
CA GLU A 403 -0.47 6.24 38.76
C GLU A 403 0.96 5.71 38.55
N ASN A 404 1.38 5.44 37.30
CA ASN A 404 2.74 4.94 36.98
C ASN A 404 3.68 6.04 36.48
N LYS A 405 3.63 7.26 37.02
CA LYS A 405 4.52 8.37 36.59
C LYS A 405 6.00 8.03 36.74
N ASP A 406 6.34 7.30 37.81
CA ASP A 406 7.72 6.92 38.13
C ASP A 406 8.22 5.77 37.22
N GLN A 407 7.35 5.21 36.36
CA GLN A 407 7.67 4.09 35.46
C GLN A 407 8.38 2.91 36.18
N LEU A 408 7.98 2.63 37.42
CA LEU A 408 8.55 1.56 38.22
C LEU A 408 7.98 0.19 37.90
N LEU A 409 6.74 0.14 37.43
CA LEU A 409 6.08 -1.11 37.09
C LEU A 409 6.71 -1.71 35.84
N ARG A 410 7.00 -3.00 35.86
CA ARG A 410 7.58 -3.77 34.78
C ARG A 410 6.67 -4.96 34.41
N PRO A 411 6.44 -5.26 33.17
CA PRO A 411 5.82 -6.52 32.77
C PRO A 411 6.53 -7.72 33.40
N GLY A 412 5.74 -8.65 33.95
CA GLY A 412 6.23 -9.82 34.69
C GLY A 412 6.33 -9.63 36.20
N MET A 413 6.10 -8.43 36.75
CA MET A 413 6.02 -8.23 38.20
C MET A 413 4.74 -8.83 38.78
N SER A 414 4.84 -9.52 39.92
CA SER A 414 3.69 -10.03 40.69
C SER A 414 3.00 -8.89 41.40
N VAL A 415 1.68 -8.95 41.46
CA VAL A 415 0.81 -7.96 42.09
C VAL A 415 -0.41 -8.62 42.74
N GLU A 416 -0.96 -8.00 43.76
CA GLU A 416 -2.21 -8.41 44.41
C GLU A 416 -3.29 -7.35 44.15
N PRO A 417 -4.17 -7.53 43.17
CA PRO A 417 -5.30 -6.66 42.92
C PRO A 417 -6.47 -6.99 43.84
N LYS A 418 -7.03 -5.96 44.50
CA LYS A 418 -8.29 -6.01 45.27
C LYS A 418 -9.36 -5.24 44.52
N VAL A 419 -10.31 -5.96 43.96
CA VAL A 419 -11.46 -5.39 43.22
C VAL A 419 -12.59 -5.13 44.21
N TRP A 420 -13.01 -3.88 44.33
CA TRP A 420 -14.12 -3.49 45.18
C TRP A 420 -15.45 -3.75 44.45
N ILE A 421 -16.17 -4.79 44.95
CA ILE A 421 -17.43 -5.25 44.32
C ILE A 421 -18.67 -4.61 44.93
N ARG A 422 -18.52 -3.98 46.13
CA ARG A 422 -19.58 -3.25 46.82
C ARG A 422 -19.02 -1.92 47.34
N GLU A 423 -19.75 -0.86 47.09
CA GLU A 423 -19.49 0.46 47.69
C GLU A 423 -20.03 0.54 49.14
#